data_981a0404fc7f07ef10ef12a4fd3d0ea1
#
_entry.id   981a0404fc7f07ef10ef12a4fd3d0ea1
#
_cell.length_a   1.000
_cell.length_b   1.000
_cell.length_c   1.000
_cell.angle_alpha   90.00
_cell.angle_beta   90.00
_cell.angle_gamma   90.00
#
_symmetry.space_group_name_H-M   'P 1'
#
loop_
_entity.id
_entity.type
_entity.pdbx_description
1 polymer ?
#
loop_
_entity_poly.entity_id
_entity_poly.type
_entity_poly.pdbx_seq_one_letter_code
_entity_poly.pdbx_strand_id
1 'polypeptide(L)'
;MGGTKAAAAEIEVAGHTVRLSSPDRVIFPQRGFTKADVFHYYLAVGDGIMRALRDRPTTLQRFPEGVEGEAFFQKRVPTRGVPQWVTTAQITFPSGRTAAELCPTDLAHVAWAAQMGTIVFHPWPVRAADVDRPDELRIDLDPQPGTDFADAARAAGEVRALLDELGATGWPKTSGGRGVHVYLRIQPRWTFTEVRRATIALAREVERRNPDLVTTAWWKEERGTRVFVDFNQMARDRTIACAHSLRANARATVSTPVTWDELPDVDPDDFDLRTVPARLAERGDPHAGIDDTPWDITPLLEWAERDAAAGQGDLPYPPDHPKMPGEPKRVQPSRAKRTPDGP
;
A
#
# COMPACT_ATOMS: atom_id res chain seq x y z
N MET A 1 19.20 36.42 8.74
CA MET A 1 18.44 36.95 7.61
C MET A 1 17.08 36.26 7.61
N GLY A 2 16.00 36.99 7.98
CA GLY A 2 14.66 36.46 8.01
C GLY A 2 14.13 36.32 6.57
N GLY A 3 14.16 35.14 6.02
CA GLY A 3 13.50 34.86 4.76
C GLY A 3 12.01 35.14 4.89
N THR A 4 11.46 35.95 4.01
CA THR A 4 10.02 36.21 3.91
C THR A 4 9.35 34.86 3.63
N LYS A 5 8.55 34.36 4.58
CA LYS A 5 7.74 33.13 4.34
C LYS A 5 6.84 33.41 3.15
N ALA A 6 6.90 32.57 2.13
CA ALA A 6 5.98 32.68 0.98
C ALA A 6 4.53 32.65 1.47
N ALA A 7 3.72 33.51 0.87
CA ALA A 7 2.30 33.59 1.19
C ALA A 7 1.61 32.27 0.88
N ALA A 8 0.56 31.95 1.63
CA ALA A 8 -0.28 30.82 1.30
C ALA A 8 -0.99 31.06 -0.05
N ALA A 9 -1.05 30.02 -0.90
CA ALA A 9 -1.76 30.05 -2.17
C ALA A 9 -3.10 29.33 -2.04
N GLU A 10 -4.12 29.82 -2.71
CA GLU A 10 -5.40 29.12 -2.90
C GLU A 10 -5.41 28.51 -4.29
N ILE A 11 -5.65 27.21 -4.37
CA ILE A 11 -5.56 26.43 -5.60
C ILE A 11 -6.90 25.70 -5.80
N GLU A 12 -7.50 25.88 -6.96
CA GLU A 12 -8.72 25.16 -7.33
C GLU A 12 -8.38 23.73 -7.78
N VAL A 13 -8.97 22.73 -7.12
CA VAL A 13 -8.79 21.31 -7.42
C VAL A 13 -10.15 20.62 -7.38
N ALA A 14 -10.57 20.01 -8.48
CA ALA A 14 -11.83 19.28 -8.60
C ALA A 14 -13.06 20.08 -8.09
N GLY A 15 -13.09 21.39 -8.34
CA GLY A 15 -14.18 22.27 -7.93
C GLY A 15 -14.14 22.73 -6.46
N HIS A 16 -13.04 22.49 -5.76
CA HIS A 16 -12.83 22.90 -4.37
C HIS A 16 -11.57 23.75 -4.23
N THR A 17 -11.64 24.78 -3.40
CA THR A 17 -10.49 25.60 -3.07
C THR A 17 -9.65 24.93 -1.98
N VAL A 18 -8.39 24.62 -2.29
CA VAL A 18 -7.42 24.05 -1.35
C VAL A 18 -6.34 25.09 -1.04
N ARG A 19 -6.16 25.43 0.23
CA ARG A 19 -5.16 26.41 0.67
C ARG A 19 -3.82 25.72 0.94
N LEU A 20 -2.83 25.98 0.08
CA LEU A 20 -1.45 25.52 0.28
C LEU A 20 -0.69 26.53 1.14
N SER A 21 -0.39 26.17 2.38
CA SER A 21 0.39 27.00 3.32
C SER A 21 1.85 26.56 3.36
N SER A 22 2.79 27.53 3.58
CA SER A 22 4.23 27.26 3.65
C SER A 22 4.76 26.44 2.45
N PRO A 23 4.51 26.85 1.19
CA PRO A 23 4.86 26.08 0.00
C PRO A 23 6.36 25.77 -0.09
N ASP A 24 7.22 26.69 0.36
CA ASP A 24 8.69 26.57 0.29
C ASP A 24 9.29 25.69 1.39
N ARG A 25 8.48 25.14 2.31
CA ARG A 25 8.99 24.25 3.33
C ARG A 25 9.62 23.03 2.65
N VAL A 26 10.90 22.78 2.94
CA VAL A 26 11.62 21.62 2.44
C VAL A 26 11.07 20.35 3.12
N ILE A 27 10.63 19.41 2.33
CA ILE A 27 10.07 18.11 2.77
C ILE A 27 11.10 17.00 2.61
N PHE A 28 11.84 16.99 1.50
CA PHE A 28 12.91 16.03 1.21
C PHE A 28 14.26 16.76 1.12
N PRO A 29 14.98 16.94 2.25
CA PRO A 29 16.18 17.78 2.29
C PRO A 29 17.27 17.36 1.31
N GLN A 30 17.50 16.05 1.16
CA GLN A 30 18.55 15.53 0.27
C GLN A 30 18.28 15.80 -1.22
N ARG A 31 17.02 16.00 -1.60
CA ARG A 31 16.59 16.30 -2.98
C ARG A 31 16.18 17.77 -3.17
N GLY A 32 16.06 18.51 -2.08
CA GLY A 32 15.58 19.89 -2.07
C GLY A 32 14.11 20.04 -2.44
N PHE A 33 13.31 18.96 -2.39
CA PHE A 33 11.89 19.03 -2.71
C PHE A 33 11.10 19.70 -1.58
N THR A 34 10.23 20.62 -1.96
CA THR A 34 9.41 21.42 -1.07
C THR A 34 8.00 20.82 -0.91
N LYS A 35 7.24 21.42 -0.04
CA LYS A 35 5.82 21.09 0.13
C LYS A 35 5.01 21.39 -1.14
N ALA A 36 5.37 22.45 -1.87
CA ALA A 36 4.76 22.75 -3.16
C ALA A 36 5.07 21.65 -4.19
N ASP A 37 6.30 21.13 -4.24
CA ASP A 37 6.64 20.02 -5.13
C ASP A 37 5.81 18.78 -4.85
N VAL A 38 5.65 18.39 -3.56
CA VAL A 38 4.81 17.27 -3.15
C VAL A 38 3.35 17.49 -3.53
N PHE A 39 2.83 18.70 -3.31
CA PHE A 39 1.45 19.05 -3.65
C PHE A 39 1.20 18.94 -5.15
N HIS A 40 2.08 19.55 -5.98
CA HIS A 40 1.95 19.51 -7.44
C HIS A 40 2.19 18.11 -8.01
N TYR A 41 3.07 17.32 -7.39
CA TYR A 41 3.22 15.92 -7.74
C TYR A 41 1.89 15.18 -7.67
N TYR A 42 1.17 15.29 -6.54
CA TYR A 42 -0.10 14.59 -6.38
C TYR A 42 -1.19 15.09 -7.33
N LEU A 43 -1.15 16.36 -7.72
CA LEU A 43 -2.03 16.84 -8.77
C LEU A 43 -1.67 16.24 -10.14
N ALA A 44 -0.38 16.12 -10.44
CA ALA A 44 0.09 15.62 -11.73
C ALA A 44 -0.19 14.12 -11.94
N VAL A 45 -0.21 13.32 -10.85
CA VAL A 45 -0.59 11.89 -10.91
C VAL A 45 -2.05 11.64 -10.56
N GLY A 46 -2.89 12.67 -10.64
CA GLY A 46 -4.26 12.72 -10.14
C GLY A 46 -5.13 11.53 -10.52
N ASP A 47 -5.22 11.19 -11.80
CA ASP A 47 -6.05 10.06 -12.27
C ASP A 47 -5.55 8.71 -11.73
N GLY A 48 -4.23 8.52 -11.73
CA GLY A 48 -3.61 7.28 -11.24
C GLY A 48 -3.82 7.08 -9.74
N ILE A 49 -3.54 8.11 -8.91
CA ILE A 49 -3.72 7.99 -7.47
C ILE A 49 -5.20 7.90 -7.07
N MET A 50 -6.09 8.59 -7.80
CA MET A 50 -7.53 8.48 -7.54
C MET A 50 -8.08 7.10 -7.86
N ARG A 51 -7.54 6.40 -8.86
CA ARG A 51 -7.89 4.98 -9.11
C ARG A 51 -7.56 4.10 -7.91
N ALA A 52 -6.45 4.38 -7.23
CA ALA A 52 -6.04 3.63 -6.04
C ALA A 52 -6.81 4.01 -4.77
N LEU A 53 -7.33 5.25 -4.66
CA LEU A 53 -7.88 5.81 -3.42
C LEU A 53 -9.40 6.01 -3.43
N ARG A 54 -10.03 6.10 -4.60
CA ARG A 54 -11.46 6.46 -4.69
C ARG A 54 -12.31 5.55 -3.82
N ASP A 55 -13.12 6.16 -2.96
CA ASP A 55 -14.05 5.50 -2.05
C ASP A 55 -13.40 4.52 -1.07
N ARG A 56 -12.07 4.65 -0.81
CA ARG A 56 -11.35 3.81 0.16
C ARG A 56 -11.03 4.58 1.43
N PRO A 57 -11.38 4.03 2.61
CA PRO A 57 -10.85 4.53 3.87
C PRO A 57 -9.32 4.53 3.78
N THR A 58 -8.68 5.65 4.12
CA THR A 58 -7.25 5.83 3.89
C THR A 58 -6.56 6.38 5.13
N THR A 59 -5.59 5.63 5.63
CA THR A 59 -4.67 6.09 6.66
C THR A 59 -3.60 6.98 6.03
N LEU A 60 -3.32 8.13 6.63
CA LEU A 60 -2.33 9.08 6.14
C LEU A 60 -1.05 8.97 6.97
N GLN A 61 0.10 8.77 6.32
CA GLN A 61 1.39 8.91 6.98
C GLN A 61 1.91 10.33 6.72
N ARG A 62 1.94 11.12 7.79
CA ARG A 62 2.21 12.55 7.74
C ARG A 62 3.58 12.88 8.32
N PHE A 63 4.24 13.86 7.70
CA PHE A 63 5.55 14.40 8.05
C PHE A 63 5.48 15.93 8.08
N PRO A 64 4.90 16.54 9.11
CA PRO A 64 4.73 18.00 9.17
C PRO A 64 6.02 18.80 9.08
N GLU A 65 7.13 18.22 9.57
CA GLU A 65 8.46 18.83 9.59
C GLU A 65 9.41 18.28 8.51
N GLY A 66 8.88 17.50 7.53
CA GLY A 66 9.64 16.82 6.49
C GLY A 66 10.01 15.39 6.87
N VAL A 67 10.56 14.63 5.90
CA VAL A 67 10.77 13.17 6.03
C VAL A 67 11.84 12.78 7.04
N GLU A 68 12.69 13.71 7.47
CA GLU A 68 13.68 13.51 8.53
C GLU A 68 13.11 13.83 9.93
N GLY A 69 11.91 14.42 9.98
CA GLY A 69 11.20 14.71 11.22
C GLY A 69 10.36 13.55 11.72
N GLU A 70 9.67 13.78 12.85
CA GLU A 70 8.76 12.78 13.42
C GLU A 70 7.57 12.54 12.50
N ALA A 71 7.32 11.27 12.21
CA ALA A 71 6.18 10.81 11.42
C ALA A 71 5.05 10.31 12.32
N PHE A 72 3.80 10.50 11.88
CA PHE A 72 2.69 9.83 12.54
C PHE A 72 1.63 9.33 11.54
N PHE A 73 0.96 8.25 11.92
CA PHE A 73 -0.17 7.71 11.16
C PHE A 73 -1.47 8.32 11.63
N GLN A 74 -2.09 9.09 10.76
CA GLN A 74 -3.42 9.65 11.01
C GLN A 74 -4.49 8.72 10.46
N LYS A 75 -5.21 8.06 11.37
CA LYS A 75 -6.36 7.20 11.07
C LYS A 75 -7.71 7.91 11.21
N ARG A 76 -7.71 9.10 11.79
CA ARG A 76 -8.95 9.87 12.02
C ARG A 76 -8.84 11.27 11.46
N VAL A 77 -9.81 11.67 10.66
CA VAL A 77 -9.96 13.06 10.25
C VAL A 77 -10.37 13.89 11.46
N PRO A 78 -9.72 15.04 11.73
CA PRO A 78 -10.10 15.93 12.83
C PRO A 78 -11.55 16.41 12.70
N THR A 79 -12.18 16.69 13.83
CA THR A 79 -13.56 17.20 13.85
C THR A 79 -13.66 18.74 13.67
N ARG A 80 -12.53 19.44 13.67
CA ARG A 80 -12.46 20.91 13.54
C ARG A 80 -11.40 21.29 12.50
N GLY A 81 -11.64 22.41 11.82
CA GLY A 81 -10.72 22.95 10.83
C GLY A 81 -10.61 22.12 9.54
N VAL A 82 -11.60 21.26 9.28
CA VAL A 82 -11.70 20.44 8.08
C VAL A 82 -12.75 21.05 7.15
N PRO A 83 -12.49 21.20 5.85
CA PRO A 83 -13.47 21.65 4.89
C PRO A 83 -14.73 20.75 4.88
N GLN A 84 -15.90 21.33 4.67
CA GLN A 84 -17.17 20.59 4.68
C GLN A 84 -17.28 19.51 3.58
N TRP A 85 -16.53 19.68 2.50
CA TRP A 85 -16.51 18.74 1.39
C TRP A 85 -15.61 17.52 1.62
N VAL A 86 -14.79 17.49 2.69
CA VAL A 86 -13.95 16.33 3.01
C VAL A 86 -14.82 15.19 3.50
N THR A 87 -14.83 14.10 2.75
CA THR A 87 -15.58 12.88 3.06
C THR A 87 -14.79 11.90 3.91
N THR A 88 -15.49 11.14 4.73
CA THR A 88 -14.90 10.11 5.59
C THR A 88 -15.71 8.82 5.53
N ALA A 89 -15.05 7.70 5.79
CA ALA A 89 -15.70 6.42 6.03
C ALA A 89 -15.51 6.00 7.49
N GLN A 90 -16.56 5.47 8.08
CA GLN A 90 -16.55 5.01 9.47
C GLN A 90 -15.97 3.60 9.54
N ILE A 91 -14.83 3.45 10.23
CA ILE A 91 -14.22 2.17 10.53
C ILE A 91 -14.50 1.81 11.98
N THR A 92 -14.96 0.58 12.20
CA THR A 92 -15.09 0.01 13.55
C THR A 92 -13.98 -1.01 13.77
N PHE A 93 -13.17 -0.78 14.80
CA PHE A 93 -12.11 -1.69 15.20
C PHE A 93 -12.65 -2.79 16.14
N PRO A 94 -11.95 -3.94 16.25
CA PRO A 94 -12.36 -5.02 17.15
C PRO A 94 -12.55 -4.62 18.61
N SER A 95 -11.87 -3.57 19.04
CA SER A 95 -12.03 -2.98 20.39
C SER A 95 -13.34 -2.23 20.61
N GLY A 96 -14.23 -2.16 19.57
CA GLY A 96 -15.44 -1.33 19.58
C GLY A 96 -15.18 0.16 19.37
N ARG A 97 -13.91 0.59 19.31
CA ARG A 97 -13.59 1.97 18.95
C ARG A 97 -13.85 2.21 17.46
N THR A 98 -14.22 3.43 17.12
CA THR A 98 -14.46 3.83 15.75
C THR A 98 -13.51 4.93 15.31
N ALA A 99 -13.25 5.04 14.02
CA ALA A 99 -12.55 6.17 13.41
C ALA A 99 -13.24 6.58 12.11
N ALA A 100 -13.42 7.89 11.92
CA ALA A 100 -13.78 8.47 10.64
C ALA A 100 -12.49 8.69 9.85
N GLU A 101 -12.13 7.73 9.00
CA GLU A 101 -10.94 7.80 8.15
C GLU A 101 -11.23 8.60 6.89
N LEU A 102 -10.22 9.30 6.35
CA LEU A 102 -10.34 9.99 5.06
C LEU A 102 -10.80 8.99 3.99
N CYS A 103 -11.81 9.38 3.22
CA CYS A 103 -12.32 8.57 2.11
C CYS A 103 -12.36 9.42 0.83
N PRO A 104 -11.29 9.45 0.03
CA PRO A 104 -11.21 10.31 -1.15
C PRO A 104 -12.29 9.96 -2.19
N THR A 105 -13.07 10.95 -2.59
CA THR A 105 -14.05 10.84 -3.69
C THR A 105 -13.56 11.59 -4.95
N ASP A 106 -12.67 12.55 -4.76
CA ASP A 106 -12.05 13.34 -5.81
C ASP A 106 -10.63 13.79 -5.41
N LEU A 107 -9.93 14.43 -6.34
CA LEU A 107 -8.53 14.83 -6.18
C LEU A 107 -8.32 15.92 -5.11
N ALA A 108 -9.34 16.71 -4.79
CA ALA A 108 -9.21 17.73 -3.74
C ALA A 108 -8.91 17.12 -2.37
N HIS A 109 -9.42 15.91 -2.08
CA HIS A 109 -9.11 15.17 -0.85
C HIS A 109 -7.62 14.82 -0.74
N VAL A 110 -7.01 14.41 -1.86
CA VAL A 110 -5.58 14.10 -1.94
C VAL A 110 -4.76 15.39 -1.78
N ALA A 111 -5.14 16.45 -2.47
CA ALA A 111 -4.50 17.76 -2.36
C ALA A 111 -4.59 18.32 -0.92
N TRP A 112 -5.76 18.21 -0.28
CA TRP A 112 -5.95 18.61 1.12
C TRP A 112 -5.07 17.80 2.07
N ALA A 113 -4.96 16.49 1.89
CA ALA A 113 -4.09 15.65 2.70
C ALA A 113 -2.60 15.99 2.48
N ALA A 114 -2.17 16.18 1.23
CA ALA A 114 -0.80 16.58 0.88
C ALA A 114 -0.42 17.91 1.52
N GLN A 115 -1.33 18.92 1.46
CA GLN A 115 -1.08 20.21 2.10
C GLN A 115 -0.92 20.09 3.62
N MET A 116 -1.52 19.10 4.28
CA MET A 116 -1.32 18.82 5.70
C MET A 116 -0.01 18.06 6.02
N GLY A 117 0.85 17.80 5.02
CA GLY A 117 2.12 17.09 5.18
C GLY A 117 1.98 15.57 5.04
N THR A 118 0.95 15.07 4.38
CA THR A 118 0.86 13.66 4.02
C THR A 118 1.84 13.36 2.89
N ILE A 119 2.70 12.37 3.12
CA ILE A 119 3.64 11.86 2.13
C ILE A 119 3.20 10.51 1.61
N VAL A 120 2.70 9.62 2.47
CA VAL A 120 2.31 8.29 2.05
C VAL A 120 0.83 8.05 2.32
N PHE A 121 0.12 7.58 1.29
CA PHE A 121 -1.29 7.22 1.36
C PHE A 121 -1.41 5.70 1.49
N HIS A 122 -2.10 5.26 2.54
CA HIS A 122 -2.28 3.86 2.88
C HIS A 122 -3.77 3.49 2.88
N PRO A 123 -4.39 3.21 1.71
CA PRO A 123 -5.80 2.82 1.66
C PRO A 123 -6.02 1.42 2.20
N TRP A 124 -7.20 1.20 2.75
CA TRP A 124 -7.72 -0.12 3.02
C TRP A 124 -8.03 -0.87 1.72
N PRO A 125 -7.98 -2.21 1.72
CA PRO A 125 -8.37 -3.02 0.56
C PRO A 125 -9.89 -3.17 0.43
N VAL A 126 -10.66 -2.15 0.87
CA VAL A 126 -12.14 -2.12 0.85
C VAL A 126 -12.64 -0.79 0.32
N ARG A 127 -13.89 -0.74 -0.09
CA ARG A 127 -14.61 0.51 -0.39
C ARG A 127 -15.52 0.90 0.79
N ALA A 128 -15.84 2.19 0.90
CA ALA A 128 -16.69 2.73 1.96
C ALA A 128 -18.11 2.12 1.99
N ALA A 129 -18.58 1.61 0.86
CA ALA A 129 -19.88 0.93 0.76
C ALA A 129 -19.96 -0.37 1.59
N ASP A 130 -18.83 -1.08 1.73
CA ASP A 130 -18.72 -2.26 2.61
C ASP A 130 -17.27 -2.37 3.12
N VAL A 131 -17.03 -1.90 4.33
CA VAL A 131 -15.69 -1.87 4.94
C VAL A 131 -15.26 -3.22 5.54
N ASP A 132 -16.09 -4.24 5.46
CA ASP A 132 -15.83 -5.58 5.99
C ASP A 132 -15.49 -6.60 4.89
N ARG A 133 -15.69 -6.22 3.62
CA ARG A 133 -15.43 -7.09 2.47
C ARG A 133 -14.38 -6.49 1.53
N PRO A 134 -13.16 -7.05 1.50
CA PRO A 134 -12.13 -6.63 0.54
C PRO A 134 -12.58 -6.80 -0.92
N ASP A 135 -12.34 -5.74 -1.72
CA ASP A 135 -12.44 -5.76 -3.18
C ASP A 135 -11.08 -5.86 -3.85
N GLU A 136 -10.02 -6.01 -3.05
CA GLU A 136 -8.64 -6.05 -3.52
C GLU A 136 -7.84 -7.06 -2.70
N LEU A 137 -7.15 -7.99 -3.38
CA LEU A 137 -6.17 -8.88 -2.81
C LEU A 137 -4.79 -8.32 -3.13
N ARG A 138 -3.91 -8.23 -2.12
CA ARG A 138 -2.57 -7.66 -2.20
C ARG A 138 -1.52 -8.71 -1.91
N ILE A 139 -0.66 -8.94 -2.87
CA ILE A 139 0.52 -9.80 -2.73
C ILE A 139 1.71 -8.88 -2.56
N ASP A 140 2.37 -8.94 -1.42
CA ASP A 140 3.55 -8.15 -1.08
C ASP A 140 4.78 -9.06 -1.11
N LEU A 141 5.68 -8.80 -2.06
CA LEU A 141 6.91 -9.55 -2.29
C LEU A 141 8.08 -8.77 -1.67
N ASP A 142 8.48 -9.18 -0.48
CA ASP A 142 9.44 -8.48 0.37
C ASP A 142 10.82 -9.18 0.39
N PRO A 143 11.84 -8.66 -0.33
CA PRO A 143 13.19 -9.21 -0.32
C PRO A 143 13.80 -9.21 1.07
N GLN A 144 14.25 -10.37 1.53
CA GLN A 144 14.92 -10.50 2.82
C GLN A 144 16.41 -10.08 2.70
N PRO A 145 17.16 -9.94 3.80
CA PRO A 145 18.59 -9.64 3.72
C PRO A 145 19.34 -10.60 2.81
N GLY A 146 20.08 -10.06 1.85
CA GLY A 146 20.82 -10.84 0.83
C GLY A 146 20.05 -11.03 -0.47
N THR A 147 18.83 -10.50 -0.58
CA THR A 147 18.05 -10.40 -1.83
C THR A 147 17.72 -8.94 -2.15
N ASP A 148 17.37 -8.67 -3.40
CA ASP A 148 17.13 -7.32 -3.91
C ASP A 148 15.84 -7.22 -4.74
N PHE A 149 15.67 -6.09 -5.45
CA PHE A 149 14.52 -5.86 -6.30
C PHE A 149 14.43 -6.86 -7.47
N ALA A 150 15.57 -7.28 -8.04
CA ALA A 150 15.57 -8.24 -9.13
C ALA A 150 15.02 -9.61 -8.68
N ASP A 151 15.33 -10.02 -7.44
CA ASP A 151 14.74 -11.23 -6.85
C ASP A 151 13.23 -11.08 -6.65
N ALA A 152 12.76 -9.91 -6.17
CA ALA A 152 11.33 -9.63 -6.05
C ALA A 152 10.62 -9.60 -7.41
N ALA A 153 11.26 -9.05 -8.45
CA ALA A 153 10.72 -9.04 -9.81
C ALA A 153 10.62 -10.47 -10.38
N ARG A 154 11.63 -11.33 -10.14
CA ARG A 154 11.55 -12.76 -10.51
C ARG A 154 10.41 -13.48 -9.77
N ALA A 155 10.29 -13.25 -8.46
CA ALA A 155 9.20 -13.82 -7.68
C ALA A 155 7.82 -13.34 -8.17
N ALA A 156 7.70 -12.07 -8.60
CA ALA A 156 6.49 -11.55 -9.22
C ALA A 156 6.18 -12.22 -10.56
N GLY A 157 7.19 -12.57 -11.35
CA GLY A 157 7.03 -13.37 -12.58
C GLY A 157 6.42 -14.76 -12.31
N GLU A 158 6.84 -15.43 -11.22
CA GLU A 158 6.25 -16.70 -10.79
C GLU A 158 4.80 -16.55 -10.30
N VAL A 159 4.52 -15.43 -9.62
CA VAL A 159 3.14 -15.07 -9.26
C VAL A 159 2.31 -14.83 -10.52
N ARG A 160 2.84 -14.10 -11.54
CA ARG A 160 2.14 -13.89 -12.82
C ARG A 160 1.77 -15.21 -13.47
N ALA A 161 2.75 -16.12 -13.62
CA ALA A 161 2.52 -17.43 -14.23
C ALA A 161 1.38 -18.21 -13.54
N LEU A 162 1.36 -18.18 -12.20
CA LEU A 162 0.31 -18.81 -11.41
C LEU A 162 -1.06 -18.14 -11.61
N LEU A 163 -1.10 -16.80 -11.65
CA LEU A 163 -2.34 -16.05 -11.89
C LEU A 163 -2.89 -16.29 -13.30
N ASP A 164 -2.01 -16.38 -14.31
CA ASP A 164 -2.39 -16.68 -15.69
C ASP A 164 -3.04 -18.09 -15.80
N GLU A 165 -2.49 -19.10 -15.09
CA GLU A 165 -3.10 -20.44 -15.00
C GLU A 165 -4.50 -20.41 -14.36
N LEU A 166 -4.73 -19.51 -13.40
CA LEU A 166 -6.01 -19.34 -12.71
C LEU A 166 -7.00 -18.43 -13.46
N GLY A 167 -6.59 -17.85 -14.59
CA GLY A 167 -7.38 -16.85 -15.31
C GLY A 167 -7.61 -15.55 -14.52
N ALA A 168 -6.69 -15.21 -13.62
CA ALA A 168 -6.71 -14.00 -12.81
C ALA A 168 -5.78 -12.93 -13.37
N THR A 169 -6.20 -11.67 -13.35
CA THR A 169 -5.34 -10.55 -13.77
C THR A 169 -4.64 -9.93 -12.58
N GLY A 170 -3.31 -10.00 -12.58
CA GLY A 170 -2.47 -9.33 -11.61
C GLY A 170 -1.94 -7.99 -12.12
N TRP A 171 -1.84 -7.00 -11.23
CA TRP A 171 -1.42 -5.63 -11.52
C TRP A 171 -0.17 -5.29 -10.71
N PRO A 172 1.03 -5.36 -11.31
CA PRO A 172 2.28 -5.16 -10.61
C PRO A 172 2.59 -3.68 -10.42
N LYS A 173 3.27 -3.37 -9.31
CA LYS A 173 3.90 -2.08 -9.05
C LYS A 173 5.15 -2.24 -8.19
N THR A 174 6.08 -1.28 -8.28
CA THR A 174 7.16 -1.20 -7.31
C THR A 174 6.62 -0.82 -5.93
N SER A 175 7.27 -1.26 -4.87
CA SER A 175 6.91 -0.81 -3.52
C SER A 175 7.37 0.63 -3.24
N GLY A 176 8.20 1.21 -4.13
CA GLY A 176 8.98 2.42 -3.90
C GLY A 176 10.17 2.19 -2.94
N GLY A 177 10.51 0.93 -2.73
CA GLY A 177 11.69 0.40 -2.05
C GLY A 177 12.22 -0.80 -2.83
N ARG A 178 12.63 -1.88 -2.13
CA ARG A 178 13.21 -3.08 -2.76
C ARG A 178 12.19 -4.13 -3.18
N GLY A 179 10.92 -4.00 -2.80
CA GLY A 179 9.89 -5.00 -3.03
C GLY A 179 9.01 -4.71 -4.24
N VAL A 180 8.20 -5.69 -4.59
CA VAL A 180 7.16 -5.62 -5.62
C VAL A 180 5.82 -5.96 -5.00
N HIS A 181 4.78 -5.21 -5.34
CA HIS A 181 3.41 -5.55 -4.97
C HIS A 181 2.64 -5.97 -6.22
N VAL A 182 1.85 -7.03 -6.12
CA VAL A 182 0.91 -7.44 -7.16
C VAL A 182 -0.50 -7.34 -6.59
N TYR A 183 -1.34 -6.53 -7.23
CA TYR A 183 -2.71 -6.32 -6.83
C TYR A 183 -3.67 -7.09 -7.73
N LEU A 184 -4.70 -7.68 -7.14
CA LEU A 184 -5.82 -8.28 -7.87
C LEU A 184 -7.09 -7.59 -7.44
N ARG A 185 -7.92 -7.18 -8.38
CA ARG A 185 -9.29 -6.81 -8.05
C ARG A 185 -10.11 -8.07 -7.87
N ILE A 186 -10.83 -8.17 -6.75
CA ILE A 186 -11.65 -9.33 -6.40
C ILE A 186 -13.10 -8.92 -6.16
N GLN A 187 -14.02 -9.86 -6.31
CA GLN A 187 -15.42 -9.62 -5.95
C GLN A 187 -15.52 -9.36 -4.44
N PRO A 188 -16.24 -8.31 -3.96
CA PRO A 188 -16.31 -7.93 -2.56
C PRO A 188 -17.35 -8.77 -1.80
N ARG A 189 -17.16 -10.08 -1.72
CA ARG A 189 -18.10 -11.01 -1.07
C ARG A 189 -17.50 -11.84 0.06
N TRP A 190 -16.17 -11.83 0.18
CA TRP A 190 -15.45 -12.57 1.22
C TRP A 190 -14.98 -11.67 2.35
N THR A 191 -14.85 -12.23 3.52
CA THR A 191 -14.29 -11.58 4.70
C THR A 191 -12.77 -11.45 4.61
N PHE A 192 -12.18 -10.58 5.42
CA PHE A 192 -10.72 -10.47 5.54
C PHE A 192 -10.05 -11.80 5.87
N THR A 193 -10.67 -12.63 6.72
CA THR A 193 -10.14 -13.95 7.08
C THR A 193 -10.09 -14.88 5.87
N GLU A 194 -11.13 -14.91 5.07
CA GLU A 194 -11.18 -15.75 3.85
C GLU A 194 -10.17 -15.26 2.81
N VAL A 195 -10.10 -13.94 2.55
CA VAL A 195 -9.14 -13.40 1.59
C VAL A 195 -7.70 -13.64 2.05
N ARG A 196 -7.40 -13.54 3.36
CA ARG A 196 -6.08 -13.87 3.88
C ARG A 196 -5.74 -15.35 3.72
N ARG A 197 -6.70 -16.28 3.95
CA ARG A 197 -6.53 -17.73 3.70
C ARG A 197 -6.23 -17.99 2.22
N ALA A 198 -6.95 -17.37 1.33
CA ALA A 198 -6.70 -17.42 -0.11
C ALA A 198 -5.28 -16.94 -0.46
N THR A 199 -4.85 -15.82 0.14
CA THR A 199 -3.50 -15.29 -0.07
C THR A 199 -2.42 -16.23 0.48
N ILE A 200 -2.62 -16.86 1.62
CA ILE A 200 -1.70 -17.87 2.17
C ILE A 200 -1.60 -19.08 1.23
N ALA A 201 -2.72 -19.57 0.70
CA ALA A 201 -2.72 -20.70 -0.22
C ALA A 201 -1.99 -20.38 -1.53
N LEU A 202 -2.21 -19.20 -2.09
CA LEU A 202 -1.45 -18.70 -3.24
C LEU A 202 0.04 -18.63 -2.93
N ALA A 203 0.42 -18.03 -1.81
CA ALA A 203 1.81 -17.88 -1.41
C ALA A 203 2.52 -19.23 -1.24
N ARG A 204 1.84 -20.21 -0.63
CA ARG A 204 2.33 -21.59 -0.49
C ARG A 204 2.50 -22.30 -1.85
N GLU A 205 1.59 -22.06 -2.79
CA GLU A 205 1.72 -22.63 -4.13
C GLU A 205 2.95 -22.07 -4.84
N VAL A 206 3.17 -20.75 -4.76
CA VAL A 206 4.37 -20.11 -5.32
C VAL A 206 5.65 -20.65 -4.67
N GLU A 207 5.68 -20.78 -3.32
CA GLU A 207 6.82 -21.36 -2.59
C GLU A 207 7.07 -22.81 -2.98
N ARG A 208 6.03 -23.64 -3.14
CA ARG A 208 6.17 -25.06 -3.52
C ARG A 208 6.78 -25.21 -4.93
N ARG A 209 6.47 -24.30 -5.84
CA ARG A 209 7.04 -24.28 -7.19
C ARG A 209 8.45 -23.71 -7.21
N ASN A 210 8.78 -22.78 -6.30
CA ASN A 210 10.01 -22.00 -6.28
C ASN A 210 10.63 -21.92 -4.87
N PRO A 211 10.94 -23.06 -4.21
CA PRO A 211 11.35 -23.10 -2.80
C PRO A 211 12.67 -22.37 -2.51
N ASP A 212 13.54 -22.23 -3.50
CA ASP A 212 14.80 -21.52 -3.37
C ASP A 212 14.69 -20.01 -3.54
N LEU A 213 13.62 -19.52 -4.16
CA LEU A 213 13.37 -18.11 -4.43
C LEU A 213 12.43 -17.45 -3.43
N VAL A 214 11.35 -18.14 -3.07
CA VAL A 214 10.22 -17.61 -2.32
C VAL A 214 10.07 -18.32 -0.98
N THR A 215 9.55 -17.63 0.03
CA THR A 215 9.23 -18.23 1.32
C THR A 215 7.94 -17.67 1.93
N THR A 216 7.20 -18.54 2.61
CA THR A 216 6.05 -18.19 3.47
C THR A 216 6.40 -18.36 4.96
N ALA A 217 7.68 -18.58 5.30
CA ALA A 217 8.10 -18.83 6.67
C ALA A 217 7.67 -17.71 7.61
N TRP A 218 6.93 -18.07 8.67
CA TRP A 218 6.48 -17.12 9.67
C TRP A 218 7.65 -16.45 10.39
N TRP A 219 8.64 -17.26 10.81
CA TRP A 219 9.78 -16.78 11.55
C TRP A 219 10.79 -16.11 10.62
N LYS A 220 11.16 -14.86 10.93
CA LYS A 220 12.14 -14.11 10.14
C LYS A 220 13.47 -14.84 10.01
N GLU A 221 13.87 -15.54 11.06
CA GLU A 221 15.11 -16.31 11.11
C GLU A 221 15.12 -17.53 10.16
N GLU A 222 13.98 -17.96 9.69
CA GLU A 222 13.80 -19.10 8.78
C GLU A 222 13.66 -18.70 7.31
N ARG A 223 13.54 -17.37 7.02
CA ARG A 223 13.33 -16.88 5.67
C ARG A 223 14.57 -16.98 4.78
N GLY A 224 15.78 -16.94 5.38
CA GLY A 224 17.04 -17.01 4.63
C GLY A 224 17.18 -15.85 3.62
N THR A 225 17.84 -16.12 2.52
CA THR A 225 18.04 -15.18 1.40
C THR A 225 16.96 -15.38 0.32
N ARG A 226 15.69 -15.31 0.70
CA ARG A 226 14.53 -15.52 -0.18
C ARG A 226 13.60 -14.32 -0.14
N VAL A 227 12.70 -14.24 -1.09
CA VAL A 227 11.62 -13.24 -1.11
C VAL A 227 10.46 -13.76 -0.25
N PHE A 228 10.10 -13.00 0.76
CA PHE A 228 8.96 -13.31 1.61
C PHE A 228 7.67 -12.83 0.97
N VAL A 229 6.69 -13.71 0.83
CA VAL A 229 5.33 -13.31 0.45
C VAL A 229 4.58 -12.91 1.71
N ASP A 230 4.42 -11.59 1.91
CA ASP A 230 3.74 -11.07 3.10
C ASP A 230 2.21 -11.12 2.96
N PHE A 231 1.66 -12.29 3.22
CA PHE A 231 0.22 -12.55 3.28
C PHE A 231 -0.50 -11.80 4.41
N ASN A 232 0.23 -11.19 5.34
CA ASN A 232 -0.36 -10.41 6.42
C ASN A 232 -0.92 -9.07 5.95
N GLN A 233 -0.57 -8.62 4.73
CA GLN A 233 -1.18 -7.43 4.14
C GLN A 233 -2.69 -7.58 3.92
N MET A 234 -3.21 -8.82 3.93
CA MET A 234 -4.66 -9.10 3.90
C MET A 234 -5.27 -9.32 5.28
N ALA A 235 -4.51 -9.14 6.38
CA ALA A 235 -5.12 -9.05 7.70
C ALA A 235 -5.89 -7.71 7.84
N ARG A 236 -7.04 -7.75 8.54
CA ARG A 236 -7.80 -6.53 8.82
C ARG A 236 -6.89 -5.50 9.51
N ASP A 237 -7.10 -4.23 9.24
CA ASP A 237 -6.32 -3.07 9.73
C ASP A 237 -4.90 -2.97 9.15
N ARG A 238 -4.50 -3.85 8.23
CA ARG A 238 -3.26 -3.71 7.49
C ARG A 238 -3.49 -2.87 6.24
N THR A 239 -2.58 -1.95 6.04
CA THR A 239 -2.60 -1.04 4.89
C THR A 239 -1.19 -0.93 4.31
N ILE A 240 -1.12 -0.68 3.01
CA ILE A 240 0.12 -0.59 2.26
C ILE A 240 0.11 0.66 1.41
N ALA A 241 1.28 1.24 1.12
CA ALA A 241 1.38 2.40 0.24
C ALA A 241 0.77 2.09 -1.13
N CYS A 242 -0.20 2.90 -1.55
CA CYS A 242 -0.92 2.67 -2.81
C CYS A 242 -0.08 3.02 -4.04
N ALA A 243 -0.59 2.66 -5.22
CA ALA A 243 -0.06 3.12 -6.50
C ALA A 243 0.03 4.65 -6.54
N HIS A 244 1.09 5.17 -7.13
CA HIS A 244 1.45 6.59 -7.22
C HIS A 244 1.67 7.30 -5.88
N SER A 245 1.69 6.59 -4.74
CA SER A 245 2.06 7.20 -3.46
C SER A 245 3.57 7.40 -3.38
N LEU A 246 3.97 8.60 -2.94
CA LEU A 246 5.35 8.86 -2.53
C LEU A 246 5.74 7.96 -1.35
N ARG A 247 7.05 7.72 -1.21
CA ARG A 247 7.64 7.07 -0.05
C ARG A 247 8.45 8.09 0.74
N ALA A 248 8.39 7.95 2.05
CA ALA A 248 9.11 8.85 2.95
C ALA A 248 10.57 8.38 3.13
N ASN A 249 11.31 8.33 2.04
CA ASN A 249 12.75 8.03 2.03
C ASN A 249 13.52 9.19 1.42
N ALA A 250 14.83 9.17 1.58
CA ALA A 250 15.72 10.25 1.17
C ALA A 250 15.65 10.61 -0.32
N ARG A 251 15.25 9.64 -1.17
CA ARG A 251 15.17 9.80 -2.63
C ARG A 251 13.80 10.27 -3.13
N ALA A 252 12.78 10.34 -2.26
CA ALA A 252 11.40 10.66 -2.63
C ALA A 252 10.86 9.71 -3.71
N THR A 253 11.16 8.41 -3.59
CA THR A 253 10.69 7.41 -4.54
C THR A 253 9.17 7.26 -4.51
N VAL A 254 8.65 6.68 -5.56
CA VAL A 254 7.21 6.45 -5.75
C VAL A 254 6.91 4.96 -5.84
N SER A 255 5.82 4.55 -5.24
CA SER A 255 5.24 3.22 -5.47
C SER A 255 4.54 3.20 -6.83
N THR A 256 5.29 2.81 -7.88
CA THR A 256 4.95 3.07 -9.27
C THR A 256 4.35 1.85 -9.96
N PRO A 257 3.14 1.95 -10.55
CA PRO A 257 2.62 0.95 -11.46
C PRO A 257 3.56 0.70 -12.64
N VAL A 258 3.75 -0.56 -12.96
CA VAL A 258 4.56 -0.99 -14.09
C VAL A 258 3.83 -2.09 -14.85
N THR A 259 4.16 -2.28 -16.14
CA THR A 259 3.68 -3.45 -16.88
C THR A 259 4.47 -4.69 -16.48
N TRP A 260 3.90 -5.87 -16.74
CA TRP A 260 4.60 -7.12 -16.50
C TRP A 260 5.88 -7.27 -17.35
N ASP A 261 5.86 -6.70 -18.54
CA ASP A 261 6.97 -6.83 -19.49
C ASP A 261 8.15 -5.92 -19.13
N GLU A 262 7.88 -4.76 -18.50
CA GLU A 262 8.95 -3.87 -18.07
C GLU A 262 9.48 -4.20 -16.65
N LEU A 263 8.71 -4.92 -15.82
CA LEU A 263 9.06 -5.17 -14.42
C LEU A 263 10.46 -5.76 -14.20
N PRO A 264 10.98 -6.71 -15.03
CA PRO A 264 12.31 -7.24 -14.85
C PRO A 264 13.45 -6.23 -15.06
N ASP A 265 13.20 -5.17 -15.84
CA ASP A 265 14.23 -4.25 -16.33
C ASP A 265 14.18 -2.87 -15.65
N VAL A 266 13.20 -2.61 -14.77
CA VAL A 266 13.11 -1.30 -14.09
C VAL A 266 14.03 -1.23 -12.88
N ASP A 267 14.63 -0.06 -12.68
CA ASP A 267 15.23 0.32 -11.40
C ASP A 267 14.19 1.11 -10.59
N PRO A 268 13.74 0.65 -9.42
CA PRO A 268 12.77 1.38 -8.61
C PRO A 268 13.27 2.76 -8.15
N ASP A 269 14.58 3.00 -8.19
CA ASP A 269 15.18 4.29 -7.85
C ASP A 269 15.03 5.35 -8.94
N ASP A 270 14.70 4.95 -10.17
CA ASP A 270 14.37 5.85 -11.27
C ASP A 270 12.97 6.48 -11.12
N PHE A 271 12.14 5.92 -10.26
CA PHE A 271 10.77 6.37 -10.03
C PHE A 271 10.69 7.32 -8.83
N ASP A 272 10.87 8.59 -9.08
CA ASP A 272 10.79 9.63 -8.07
C ASP A 272 9.68 10.67 -8.38
N LEU A 273 9.54 11.65 -7.50
CA LEU A 273 8.60 12.76 -7.60
C LEU A 273 8.66 13.51 -8.96
N ARG A 274 9.81 13.53 -9.65
CA ARG A 274 9.99 14.24 -10.93
C ARG A 274 9.70 13.34 -12.12
N THR A 275 10.14 12.10 -12.07
CA THR A 275 10.11 11.20 -13.24
C THR A 275 8.74 10.57 -13.45
N VAL A 276 8.01 10.24 -12.38
CA VAL A 276 6.73 9.54 -12.48
C VAL A 276 5.64 10.35 -13.18
N PRO A 277 5.47 11.67 -12.96
CA PRO A 277 4.48 12.44 -13.70
C PRO A 277 4.72 12.45 -15.22
N ALA A 278 5.98 12.60 -15.65
CA ALA A 278 6.35 12.57 -17.07
C ALA A 278 6.08 11.19 -17.67
N ARG A 279 6.47 10.12 -16.96
CA ARG A 279 6.19 8.74 -17.36
C ARG A 279 4.68 8.50 -17.52
N LEU A 280 3.86 8.93 -16.56
CA LEU A 280 2.41 8.76 -16.60
C LEU A 280 1.78 9.49 -17.80
N ALA A 281 2.25 10.71 -18.09
CA ALA A 281 1.78 11.48 -19.23
C ALA A 281 2.18 10.85 -20.58
N GLU A 282 3.37 10.23 -20.66
CA GLU A 282 3.90 9.63 -21.90
C GLU A 282 3.32 8.23 -22.15
N ARG A 283 3.23 7.39 -21.14
CA ARG A 283 2.91 5.95 -21.28
C ARG A 283 1.53 5.56 -20.80
N GLY A 284 0.81 6.46 -20.12
CA GLY A 284 -0.43 6.15 -19.44
C GLY A 284 -0.21 5.39 -18.12
N ASP A 285 -1.31 5.01 -17.49
CA ASP A 285 -1.29 4.28 -16.23
C ASP A 285 -1.39 2.77 -16.48
N PRO A 286 -0.36 1.97 -16.14
CA PRO A 286 -0.43 0.51 -16.25
C PRO A 286 -1.58 -0.13 -15.47
N HIS A 287 -2.11 0.55 -14.44
CA HIS A 287 -3.27 0.10 -13.66
C HIS A 287 -4.62 0.58 -14.21
N ALA A 288 -4.68 1.18 -15.43
CA ALA A 288 -5.90 1.79 -15.96
C ALA A 288 -7.13 0.87 -15.95
N GLY A 289 -6.94 -0.43 -16.22
CA GLY A 289 -8.00 -1.44 -16.28
C GLY A 289 -8.21 -2.25 -14.99
N ILE A 290 -7.61 -1.87 -13.86
CA ILE A 290 -7.64 -2.69 -12.64
C ILE A 290 -9.05 -2.98 -12.10
N ASP A 291 -10.01 -2.09 -12.35
CA ASP A 291 -11.38 -2.22 -11.86
C ASP A 291 -12.31 -2.99 -12.83
N ASP A 292 -11.85 -3.36 -14.03
CA ASP A 292 -12.72 -3.86 -15.12
C ASP A 292 -13.24 -5.28 -14.87
N THR A 293 -12.42 -6.16 -14.26
CA THR A 293 -12.73 -7.58 -14.11
C THR A 293 -12.41 -8.10 -12.71
N PRO A 294 -13.29 -7.90 -11.72
CA PRO A 294 -13.11 -8.48 -10.39
C PRO A 294 -13.11 -10.00 -10.44
N TRP A 295 -12.04 -10.61 -9.94
CA TRP A 295 -11.83 -12.05 -9.96
C TRP A 295 -12.52 -12.76 -8.78
N ASP A 296 -12.89 -14.03 -8.99
CA ASP A 296 -13.45 -14.92 -7.98
C ASP A 296 -12.34 -15.73 -7.31
N ILE A 297 -12.12 -15.56 -6.01
CA ILE A 297 -11.06 -16.24 -5.27
C ILE A 297 -11.40 -17.68 -4.84
N THR A 298 -12.54 -18.22 -5.23
CA THR A 298 -12.96 -19.58 -4.87
C THR A 298 -11.87 -20.63 -5.14
N PRO A 299 -11.14 -20.61 -6.27
CA PRO A 299 -10.05 -21.58 -6.50
C PRO A 299 -8.94 -21.53 -5.43
N LEU A 300 -8.62 -20.34 -4.92
CA LEU A 300 -7.63 -20.19 -3.85
C LEU A 300 -8.17 -20.68 -2.50
N LEU A 301 -9.46 -20.53 -2.25
CA LEU A 301 -10.10 -21.08 -1.05
C LEU A 301 -10.14 -22.60 -1.07
N GLU A 302 -10.37 -23.23 -2.22
CA GLU A 302 -10.26 -24.67 -2.40
C GLU A 302 -8.81 -25.16 -2.11
N TRP A 303 -7.80 -24.39 -2.53
CA TRP A 303 -6.41 -24.69 -2.16
C TRP A 303 -6.16 -24.53 -0.66
N ALA A 304 -6.76 -23.53 -0.01
CA ALA A 304 -6.66 -23.36 1.42
C ALA A 304 -7.27 -24.54 2.19
N GLU A 305 -8.40 -25.09 1.72
CA GLU A 305 -9.03 -26.28 2.28
C GLU A 305 -8.17 -27.53 2.06
N ARG A 306 -7.59 -27.70 0.87
CA ARG A 306 -6.62 -28.77 0.56
C ARG A 306 -5.41 -28.69 1.52
N ASP A 307 -4.84 -27.52 1.70
CA ASP A 307 -3.69 -27.31 2.58
C ASP A 307 -4.05 -27.61 4.05
N ALA A 308 -5.24 -27.20 4.50
CA ALA A 308 -5.74 -27.50 5.85
C ALA A 308 -5.93 -29.01 6.05
N ALA A 309 -6.47 -29.74 5.07
CA ALA A 309 -6.62 -31.19 5.09
C ALA A 309 -5.25 -31.90 5.16
N ALA A 310 -4.21 -31.31 4.56
CA ALA A 310 -2.83 -31.78 4.62
C ALA A 310 -2.10 -31.35 5.92
N GLY A 311 -2.79 -30.76 6.91
CA GLY A 311 -2.20 -30.31 8.17
C GLY A 311 -1.53 -28.94 8.11
N GLN A 312 -1.65 -28.21 7.00
CA GLN A 312 -1.12 -26.88 6.81
C GLN A 312 -2.25 -25.84 7.00
N GLY A 313 -2.70 -25.65 8.24
CA GLY A 313 -3.74 -24.67 8.58
C GLY A 313 -3.30 -23.21 8.46
N ASP A 314 -4.11 -22.32 9.03
CA ASP A 314 -3.86 -20.88 9.04
C ASP A 314 -2.53 -20.54 9.74
N LEU A 315 -1.82 -19.56 9.18
CA LEU A 315 -0.62 -19.01 9.80
C LEU A 315 -0.99 -17.95 10.87
N PRO A 316 -0.14 -17.73 11.88
CA PRO A 316 -0.40 -16.74 12.92
C PRO A 316 -0.63 -15.33 12.38
N TYR A 317 -1.18 -14.45 13.23
CA TYR A 317 -1.27 -13.00 12.96
C TYR A 317 -0.19 -12.26 13.74
N PRO A 318 0.32 -11.13 13.23
CA PRO A 318 1.19 -10.24 13.99
C PRO A 318 0.49 -9.68 15.23
N PRO A 319 1.22 -9.39 16.33
CA PRO A 319 0.63 -9.03 17.62
C PRO A 319 0.09 -7.59 17.71
N ASP A 320 0.39 -6.74 16.73
CA ASP A 320 0.22 -5.28 16.84
C ASP A 320 -1.23 -4.78 16.82
N HIS A 321 -2.20 -5.68 16.58
CA HIS A 321 -3.63 -5.32 16.52
C HIS A 321 -4.50 -6.24 17.37
N PRO A 322 -5.65 -5.76 17.87
CA PRO A 322 -6.62 -6.58 18.54
C PRO A 322 -7.09 -7.75 17.69
N LYS A 323 -7.26 -8.91 18.31
CA LYS A 323 -7.71 -10.13 17.62
C LYS A 323 -9.17 -10.01 17.22
N MET A 324 -9.46 -10.26 15.94
CA MET A 324 -10.83 -10.39 15.43
C MET A 324 -11.41 -11.76 15.77
N PRO A 325 -12.76 -11.90 15.89
CA PRO A 325 -13.39 -13.21 15.93
C PRO A 325 -12.97 -14.07 14.73
N GLY A 326 -12.61 -15.32 14.98
CA GLY A 326 -12.17 -16.27 13.94
C GLY A 326 -10.72 -16.14 13.47
N GLU A 327 -9.97 -15.15 13.94
CA GLU A 327 -8.53 -15.06 13.64
C GLU A 327 -7.70 -16.09 14.40
N PRO A 328 -6.61 -16.62 13.79
CA PRO A 328 -5.60 -17.43 14.48
C PRO A 328 -4.92 -16.69 15.63
N LYS A 329 -4.13 -17.42 16.42
CA LYS A 329 -3.32 -16.85 17.50
C LYS A 329 -2.32 -15.83 16.95
N ARG A 330 -2.21 -14.69 17.63
CA ARG A 330 -1.22 -13.66 17.32
C ARG A 330 0.13 -14.03 17.92
N VAL A 331 1.17 -13.97 17.09
CA VAL A 331 2.53 -14.37 17.45
C VAL A 331 3.53 -13.39 16.86
N GLN A 332 4.58 -13.05 17.60
CA GLN A 332 5.71 -12.27 17.07
C GLN A 332 6.44 -13.08 15.99
N PRO A 333 6.79 -12.46 14.84
CA PRO A 333 7.46 -13.17 13.74
C PRO A 333 8.98 -13.30 13.92
N SER A 334 9.52 -13.00 15.09
CA SER A 334 10.94 -13.18 15.42
C SER A 334 11.10 -13.77 16.83
N ARG A 335 12.07 -14.66 16.97
CA ARG A 335 12.49 -15.26 18.25
C ARG A 335 13.52 -14.38 18.98
N ALA A 336 14.10 -13.41 18.30
CA ALA A 336 15.04 -12.48 18.92
C ALA A 336 14.34 -11.67 20.03
N LYS A 337 14.99 -11.55 21.19
CA LYS A 337 14.49 -10.67 22.27
C LYS A 337 14.52 -9.22 21.76
N ARG A 338 13.40 -8.51 21.92
CA ARG A 338 13.38 -7.07 21.68
C ARG A 338 14.42 -6.42 22.59
N THR A 339 15.44 -5.78 22.06
CA THR A 339 16.27 -4.84 22.80
C THR A 339 15.41 -3.61 23.13
N PRO A 340 15.48 -3.04 24.35
CA PRO A 340 14.64 -1.90 24.74
C PRO A 340 14.86 -0.62 23.90
N ASP A 341 15.93 -0.54 23.11
CA ASP A 341 16.38 0.65 22.40
C ASP A 341 16.51 0.43 20.88
N GLY A 342 15.49 -0.11 20.23
CA GLY A 342 15.43 -0.16 18.75
C GLY A 342 14.24 0.65 18.23
N PRO A 343 14.41 1.40 17.10
CA PRO A 343 13.42 2.31 16.56
C PRO A 343 12.10 1.61 16.18
#